data_b94ed1ffdd3f6d6cbb9a240229287bc2
#
_entry.id   b94ed1ffdd3f6d6cbb9a240229287bc2
#
_cell.length_a   1.000
_cell.length_b   1.000
_cell.length_c   1.000
_cell.angle_alpha   90.00
_cell.angle_beta   90.00
_cell.angle_gamma   90.00
#
_symmetry.space_group_name_H-M   'P 1'
#
loop_
_entity.id
_entity.type
_entity.pdbx_description
1 polymer ?
#
loop_
_entity_poly.entity_id
_entity_poly.type
_entity_poly.pdbx_seq_one_letter_code
_entity_poly.pdbx_strand_id
1 'polypeptide(L)'
;SVKRNDKKRIGKRRVVFFPITHAYPGTFGLAIGTEQGYIVYSGEFIEDYDDLDDAYRADFTTISELGNEGVLVLLQESKGAERSGHTSPSHRISPKLLQVLETHENKRVFVIVYTQSVYRIQEIIDCCMASRRKMVFYSKELRDLVGRLKEIGYEMDPSLVIDPADFDNSMKDVVVIISGQGKSLFKTINNIANNELESIVFDQDDVIVVASPVVPGVENEFKSMENDMYKKEGEIIVLDKNVLSMHPSKEDLKMMIFLTKPKYYIPIKGEYRLLHMNSQIAVEMGYDPSRIIILDNGQVATFE
;
A
#
# COMPACT_ATOMS: atom_id res chain seq x y z
N SER A 1 -18.74 -11.56 8.86
CA SER A 1 -17.30 -11.27 8.99
C SER A 1 -16.48 -12.47 8.53
N VAL A 2 -15.34 -12.22 7.93
CA VAL A 2 -14.35 -13.22 7.54
C VAL A 2 -13.19 -13.07 8.52
N LYS A 3 -12.70 -14.20 9.03
CA LYS A 3 -11.50 -14.25 9.87
C LYS A 3 -10.32 -14.80 9.06
N ARG A 4 -9.12 -14.59 9.58
CA ARG A 4 -7.89 -15.15 9.04
C ARG A 4 -8.03 -16.67 8.86
N ASN A 5 -7.69 -17.17 7.68
CA ASN A 5 -7.76 -18.59 7.30
C ASN A 5 -9.18 -19.21 7.37
N ASP A 6 -10.21 -18.39 7.25
CA ASP A 6 -11.57 -18.90 7.22
C ASP A 6 -11.79 -19.81 5.99
N LYS A 7 -12.26 -21.02 6.28
CA LYS A 7 -12.75 -21.98 5.27
C LYS A 7 -14.27 -22.01 5.38
N LYS A 8 -14.96 -21.42 4.41
CA LYS A 8 -16.43 -21.32 4.43
C LYS A 8 -17.04 -22.13 3.30
N ARG A 9 -18.30 -22.50 3.47
CA ARG A 9 -19.12 -23.06 2.42
C ARG A 9 -20.14 -22.02 1.97
N ILE A 10 -20.06 -21.60 0.70
CA ILE A 10 -21.02 -20.66 0.10
C ILE A 10 -21.79 -21.44 -0.96
N GLY A 11 -23.06 -21.74 -0.69
CA GLY A 11 -23.82 -22.70 -1.49
C GLY A 11 -23.14 -24.08 -1.49
N LYS A 12 -22.84 -24.61 -2.67
CA LYS A 12 -22.15 -25.90 -2.83
C LYS A 12 -20.62 -25.77 -2.89
N ARG A 13 -20.05 -24.56 -2.90
CA ARG A 13 -18.63 -24.33 -3.10
C ARG A 13 -17.88 -24.13 -1.78
N ARG A 14 -16.69 -24.75 -1.66
CA ARG A 14 -15.73 -24.44 -0.61
C ARG A 14 -15.03 -23.14 -0.98
N VAL A 15 -14.91 -22.22 -0.04
CA VAL A 15 -14.22 -20.94 -0.20
C VAL A 15 -13.19 -20.81 0.90
N VAL A 16 -11.95 -20.55 0.51
CA VAL A 16 -10.82 -20.35 1.43
C VAL A 16 -10.37 -18.91 1.30
N PHE A 17 -10.27 -18.21 2.43
CA PHE A 17 -9.72 -16.87 2.54
C PHE A 17 -8.32 -16.98 3.12
N PHE A 18 -7.31 -16.57 2.39
CA PHE A 18 -5.93 -16.60 2.86
C PHE A 18 -5.38 -15.18 3.00
N PRO A 19 -4.76 -14.86 4.16
CA PRO A 19 -4.16 -13.55 4.38
C PRO A 19 -3.05 -13.24 3.37
N ILE A 20 -3.02 -11.98 2.94
CA ILE A 20 -1.97 -11.42 2.10
C ILE A 20 -1.56 -10.05 2.66
N THR A 21 -0.31 -9.65 2.41
CA THR A 21 0.19 -8.33 2.80
C THR A 21 -0.18 -7.28 1.76
N HIS A 22 -0.84 -6.21 2.19
CA HIS A 22 -1.15 -5.06 1.33
C HIS A 22 -1.35 -3.79 2.18
N ALA A 23 -1.76 -2.69 1.54
CA ALA A 23 -1.94 -1.36 2.15
C ALA A 23 -2.95 -1.32 3.32
N TYR A 24 -3.83 -2.31 3.45
CA TYR A 24 -4.82 -2.43 4.54
C TYR A 24 -4.56 -3.67 5.40
N PRO A 25 -4.74 -3.56 6.74
CA PRO A 25 -4.69 -4.73 7.61
C PRO A 25 -5.84 -5.69 7.30
N GLY A 26 -5.57 -6.98 7.41
CA GLY A 26 -6.58 -8.02 7.18
C GLY A 26 -7.01 -8.17 5.71
N THR A 27 -6.14 -7.90 4.76
CA THR A 27 -6.37 -8.15 3.34
C THR A 27 -6.27 -9.64 3.03
N PHE A 28 -7.12 -10.13 2.12
CA PHE A 28 -7.20 -11.54 1.76
C PHE A 28 -7.11 -11.77 0.25
N GLY A 29 -6.43 -12.87 -0.11
CA GLY A 29 -6.70 -13.58 -1.34
C GLY A 29 -7.84 -14.58 -1.15
N LEU A 30 -8.33 -15.14 -2.24
CA LEU A 30 -9.52 -15.98 -2.26
C LEU A 30 -9.30 -17.23 -3.12
N ALA A 31 -9.69 -18.40 -2.62
CA ALA A 31 -9.75 -19.63 -3.40
C ALA A 31 -11.15 -20.24 -3.39
N ILE A 32 -11.70 -20.52 -4.58
CA ILE A 32 -13.03 -21.12 -4.77
C ILE A 32 -12.83 -22.53 -5.31
N GLY A 33 -13.25 -23.54 -4.53
CA GLY A 33 -13.17 -24.94 -4.92
C GLY A 33 -14.18 -25.30 -6.01
N THR A 34 -13.70 -25.95 -7.06
CA THR A 34 -14.48 -26.55 -8.14
C THR A 34 -14.19 -28.06 -8.21
N GLU A 35 -14.87 -28.79 -9.09
CA GLU A 35 -14.61 -30.21 -9.32
C GLU A 35 -13.24 -30.46 -10.00
N GLN A 36 -12.69 -29.44 -10.67
CA GLN A 36 -11.41 -29.51 -11.41
C GLN A 36 -10.24 -28.89 -10.62
N GLY A 37 -10.44 -28.41 -9.41
CA GLY A 37 -9.46 -27.71 -8.60
C GLY A 37 -9.90 -26.31 -8.19
N TYR A 38 -9.02 -25.55 -7.55
CA TYR A 38 -9.34 -24.20 -7.09
C TYR A 38 -9.19 -23.14 -8.17
N ILE A 39 -10.10 -22.18 -8.18
CA ILE A 39 -9.88 -20.87 -8.81
C ILE A 39 -9.34 -19.96 -7.73
N VAL A 40 -8.11 -19.50 -7.88
CA VAL A 40 -7.41 -18.65 -6.90
C VAL A 40 -7.33 -17.23 -7.42
N TYR A 41 -7.75 -16.29 -6.61
CA TYR A 41 -7.55 -14.85 -6.81
C TYR A 41 -6.51 -14.36 -5.80
N SER A 42 -5.37 -13.87 -6.28
CA SER A 42 -4.26 -13.46 -5.41
C SER A 42 -4.61 -12.26 -4.52
N GLY A 43 -5.57 -11.44 -4.92
CA GLY A 43 -5.73 -10.10 -4.36
C GLY A 43 -4.67 -9.13 -4.92
N GLU A 44 -4.57 -7.96 -4.30
CA GLU A 44 -3.43 -7.05 -4.44
C GLU A 44 -2.49 -7.34 -3.27
N PHE A 45 -1.20 -7.59 -3.56
CA PHE A 45 -0.30 -8.11 -2.53
C PHE A 45 1.14 -7.64 -2.71
N ILE A 46 1.90 -7.77 -1.64
CA ILE A 46 3.36 -7.88 -1.66
C ILE A 46 3.77 -9.12 -0.86
N GLU A 47 4.97 -9.62 -1.10
CA GLU A 47 5.57 -10.66 -0.27
C GLU A 47 6.50 -10.01 0.74
N ASP A 48 6.02 -9.83 1.98
CA ASP A 48 6.81 -9.30 3.09
C ASP A 48 6.99 -10.37 4.15
N TYR A 49 8.25 -10.81 4.33
CA TYR A 49 8.63 -11.84 5.29
C TYR A 49 9.03 -11.26 6.65
N ASP A 50 9.35 -9.95 6.68
CA ASP A 50 9.88 -9.27 7.86
C ASP A 50 8.79 -8.61 8.69
N ASP A 51 7.55 -8.56 8.19
CA ASP A 51 6.44 -8.01 8.93
C ASP A 51 5.96 -9.00 9.98
N LEU A 52 6.15 -8.61 11.25
CA LEU A 52 5.73 -9.39 12.41
C LEU A 52 4.31 -9.09 12.85
N ASP A 53 3.68 -8.02 12.32
CA ASP A 53 2.29 -7.69 12.64
C ASP A 53 1.35 -8.69 11.96
N ASP A 54 0.63 -9.45 12.78
CA ASP A 54 -0.31 -10.45 12.32
C ASP A 54 -1.40 -9.89 11.40
N ALA A 55 -1.72 -8.60 11.51
CA ALA A 55 -2.72 -7.96 10.66
C ALA A 55 -2.28 -7.84 9.19
N TYR A 56 -0.98 -7.86 8.93
CA TYR A 56 -0.39 -7.76 7.58
C TYR A 56 0.28 -9.05 7.10
N ARG A 57 0.57 -10.00 8.01
CA ARG A 57 1.33 -11.20 7.65
C ARG A 57 0.59 -12.07 6.65
N ALA A 58 1.21 -12.33 5.50
CA ALA A 58 0.72 -13.30 4.52
C ALA A 58 0.80 -14.74 5.03
N ASP A 59 -0.12 -15.60 4.58
CA ASP A 59 -0.11 -17.03 4.89
C ASP A 59 0.35 -17.87 3.70
N PHE A 60 1.66 -17.93 3.51
CA PHE A 60 2.28 -18.75 2.47
C PHE A 60 2.03 -20.24 2.64
N THR A 61 1.77 -20.70 3.88
CA THR A 61 1.43 -22.11 4.15
C THR A 61 0.11 -22.47 3.49
N THR A 62 -0.95 -21.69 3.74
CA THR A 62 -2.25 -21.93 3.09
C THR A 62 -2.17 -21.80 1.56
N ILE A 63 -1.40 -20.84 1.03
CA ILE A 63 -1.20 -20.68 -0.42
C ILE A 63 -0.52 -21.94 -1.01
N SER A 64 0.52 -22.45 -0.36
CA SER A 64 1.21 -23.67 -0.79
C SER A 64 0.34 -24.93 -0.66
N GLU A 65 -0.49 -25.04 0.39
CA GLU A 65 -1.47 -26.12 0.56
C GLU A 65 -2.47 -26.13 -0.60
N LEU A 66 -3.02 -24.96 -0.99
CA LEU A 66 -3.90 -24.83 -2.15
C LEU A 66 -3.21 -25.31 -3.44
N GLY A 67 -1.93 -24.99 -3.63
CA GLY A 67 -1.14 -25.48 -4.75
C GLY A 67 -1.00 -27.00 -4.76
N ASN A 68 -0.86 -27.63 -3.58
CA ASN A 68 -0.78 -29.09 -3.45
C ASN A 68 -2.17 -29.78 -3.60
N GLU A 69 -3.26 -29.13 -3.17
CA GLU A 69 -4.63 -29.61 -3.40
C GLU A 69 -5.05 -29.49 -4.90
N GLY A 70 -4.38 -28.61 -5.68
CA GLY A 70 -4.59 -28.41 -7.11
C GLY A 70 -5.31 -27.11 -7.45
N VAL A 71 -4.62 -26.24 -8.15
CA VAL A 71 -5.17 -24.96 -8.66
C VAL A 71 -5.46 -25.07 -10.13
N LEU A 72 -6.74 -24.94 -10.50
CA LEU A 72 -7.17 -24.88 -11.89
C LEU A 72 -6.72 -23.58 -12.55
N VAL A 73 -7.00 -22.44 -11.89
CA VAL A 73 -6.71 -21.11 -12.44
C VAL A 73 -6.17 -20.22 -11.34
N LEU A 74 -5.07 -19.50 -11.63
CA LEU A 74 -4.62 -18.37 -10.83
C LEU A 74 -4.95 -17.06 -11.55
N LEU A 75 -5.73 -16.20 -10.87
CA LEU A 75 -6.00 -14.82 -11.25
C LEU A 75 -5.06 -13.93 -10.46
N GLN A 76 -4.04 -13.34 -11.10
CA GLN A 76 -2.99 -12.61 -10.41
C GLN A 76 -2.85 -11.17 -10.91
N GLU A 77 -2.70 -10.20 -9.98
CA GLU A 77 -2.49 -8.80 -10.36
C GLU A 77 -1.19 -8.60 -11.14
N SER A 78 -1.15 -7.52 -11.95
CA SER A 78 -0.04 -7.24 -12.87
C SER A 78 0.63 -5.87 -12.67
N LYS A 79 0.17 -5.06 -11.71
CA LYS A 79 0.61 -3.65 -11.58
C LYS A 79 2.12 -3.46 -11.41
N GLY A 80 2.81 -4.42 -10.83
CA GLY A 80 4.25 -4.37 -10.63
C GLY A 80 5.08 -5.26 -11.57
N ALA A 81 4.49 -5.85 -12.59
CA ALA A 81 5.16 -6.79 -13.51
C ALA A 81 6.37 -6.21 -14.26
N GLU A 82 6.47 -4.88 -14.37
CA GLU A 82 7.61 -4.19 -14.99
C GLU A 82 8.81 -4.01 -14.05
N ARG A 83 8.63 -4.23 -12.73
CA ARG A 83 9.68 -4.03 -11.74
C ARG A 83 10.44 -5.32 -11.50
N SER A 84 11.77 -5.25 -11.60
CA SER A 84 12.65 -6.37 -11.28
C SER A 84 12.78 -6.57 -9.75
N GLY A 85 13.19 -7.77 -9.35
CA GLY A 85 13.44 -8.12 -7.96
C GLY A 85 12.17 -8.27 -7.12
N HIS A 86 12.30 -8.05 -5.81
CA HIS A 86 11.23 -8.11 -4.81
C HIS A 86 10.75 -6.73 -4.42
N THR A 87 9.52 -6.61 -3.95
CA THR A 87 8.97 -5.37 -3.41
C THR A 87 9.46 -5.15 -1.98
N SER A 88 9.41 -6.16 -1.12
CA SER A 88 9.96 -6.12 0.23
C SER A 88 11.47 -6.43 0.23
N PRO A 89 12.27 -5.82 1.14
CA PRO A 89 11.90 -4.81 2.14
C PRO A 89 11.96 -3.37 1.61
N SER A 90 12.30 -3.18 0.33
CA SER A 90 12.53 -1.85 -0.28
C SER A 90 11.30 -0.92 -0.26
N HIS A 91 10.11 -1.48 -0.07
CA HIS A 91 8.87 -0.72 0.05
C HIS A 91 8.75 0.09 1.34
N ARG A 92 9.59 -0.16 2.34
CA ARG A 92 9.51 0.52 3.66
C ARG A 92 10.06 1.93 3.60
N ILE A 93 9.29 2.88 4.11
CA ILE A 93 9.71 4.30 4.19
C ILE A 93 10.42 4.62 5.50
N SER A 94 10.28 3.77 6.52
CA SER A 94 10.81 4.00 7.87
C SER A 94 12.30 4.35 7.89
N PRO A 95 13.21 3.70 7.15
CA PRO A 95 14.63 4.07 7.19
C PRO A 95 14.87 5.51 6.72
N LYS A 96 14.16 5.93 5.65
CA LYS A 96 14.29 7.28 5.11
C LYS A 96 13.60 8.32 5.97
N LEU A 97 12.41 7.99 6.49
CA LEU A 97 11.67 8.90 7.36
C LEU A 97 12.39 9.13 8.69
N LEU A 98 12.92 8.08 9.33
CA LEU A 98 13.73 8.21 10.54
C LEU A 98 14.97 9.09 10.28
N GLN A 99 15.67 8.88 9.17
CA GLN A 99 16.79 9.75 8.78
C GLN A 99 16.36 11.22 8.65
N VAL A 100 15.20 11.49 8.05
CA VAL A 100 14.66 12.85 7.93
C VAL A 100 14.37 13.44 9.31
N LEU A 101 13.72 12.67 10.20
CA LEU A 101 13.40 13.12 11.56
C LEU A 101 14.67 13.42 12.39
N GLU A 102 15.71 12.60 12.26
CA GLU A 102 17.01 12.82 12.93
C GLU A 102 17.75 14.03 12.38
N THR A 103 17.77 14.20 11.04
CA THR A 103 18.50 15.31 10.42
C THR A 103 17.84 16.68 10.68
N HIS A 104 16.52 16.67 10.91
CA HIS A 104 15.73 17.89 11.07
C HIS A 104 15.15 18.01 12.49
N GLU A 105 16.00 17.79 13.51
CA GLU A 105 15.65 18.09 14.89
C GLU A 105 15.25 19.57 15.03
N ASN A 106 14.27 19.85 15.87
CA ASN A 106 13.69 21.18 16.09
C ASN A 106 13.00 21.83 14.88
N LYS A 107 12.75 21.08 13.80
CA LYS A 107 11.91 21.53 12.69
C LYS A 107 10.51 20.87 12.72
N ARG A 108 9.55 21.51 12.09
CA ARG A 108 8.28 20.85 11.76
C ARG A 108 8.48 19.97 10.52
N VAL A 109 7.98 18.75 10.58
CA VAL A 109 8.00 17.83 9.43
C VAL A 109 6.56 17.52 9.03
N PHE A 110 6.19 17.91 7.84
CA PHE A 110 4.88 17.59 7.26
C PHE A 110 4.99 16.31 6.45
N VAL A 111 4.20 15.30 6.78
CA VAL A 111 4.17 14.04 6.03
C VAL A 111 2.84 13.93 5.29
N ILE A 112 2.91 13.85 3.96
CA ILE A 112 1.78 13.81 3.06
C ILE A 112 1.53 12.37 2.64
N VAL A 113 0.37 11.81 2.98
CA VAL A 113 0.05 10.39 2.76
C VAL A 113 -1.39 10.18 2.28
N TYR A 114 -1.63 9.21 1.38
CA TYR A 114 -3.00 8.84 1.03
C TYR A 114 -3.71 8.16 2.20
N THR A 115 -4.96 8.57 2.48
CA THR A 115 -5.77 8.00 3.58
C THR A 115 -5.98 6.49 3.44
N GLN A 116 -6.02 5.97 2.21
CA GLN A 116 -6.14 4.54 1.96
C GLN A 116 -4.84 3.75 2.18
N SER A 117 -3.70 4.39 2.38
CA SER A 117 -2.43 3.72 2.66
C SER A 117 -2.24 3.52 4.16
N VAL A 118 -3.07 2.66 4.76
CA VAL A 118 -3.09 2.43 6.23
C VAL A 118 -1.74 1.91 6.71
N TYR A 119 -1.11 1.00 5.97
CA TYR A 119 0.25 0.52 6.24
C TYR A 119 1.24 1.69 6.39
N ARG A 120 1.22 2.66 5.45
CA ARG A 120 2.09 3.85 5.52
C ARG A 120 1.78 4.74 6.70
N ILE A 121 0.51 4.92 7.02
CA ILE A 121 0.09 5.73 8.17
C ILE A 121 0.62 5.11 9.46
N GLN A 122 0.51 3.79 9.64
CA GLN A 122 1.08 3.09 10.79
C GLN A 122 2.61 3.23 10.82
N GLU A 123 3.29 3.02 9.69
CA GLU A 123 4.75 3.18 9.58
C GLU A 123 5.22 4.60 9.95
N ILE A 124 4.46 5.64 9.55
CA ILE A 124 4.75 7.03 9.94
C ILE A 124 4.57 7.22 11.45
N ILE A 125 3.50 6.67 12.03
CA ILE A 125 3.24 6.73 13.47
C ILE A 125 4.36 6.02 14.23
N ASP A 126 4.79 4.83 13.79
CA ASP A 126 5.87 4.06 14.40
C ASP A 126 7.20 4.83 14.37
N CYS A 127 7.50 5.53 13.27
CA CYS A 127 8.66 6.42 13.18
C CYS A 127 8.58 7.58 14.19
N CYS A 128 7.39 8.18 14.37
CA CYS A 128 7.18 9.23 15.36
C CYS A 128 7.37 8.70 16.79
N MET A 129 6.88 7.50 17.08
CA MET A 129 7.08 6.85 18.38
C MET A 129 8.55 6.51 18.64
N ALA A 130 9.23 5.93 17.64
CA ALA A 130 10.66 5.56 17.75
C ALA A 130 11.57 6.79 17.97
N SER A 131 11.29 7.91 17.28
CA SER A 131 12.00 9.18 17.43
C SER A 131 11.50 10.04 18.61
N ARG A 132 10.44 9.58 19.32
CA ARG A 132 9.74 10.32 20.39
C ARG A 132 9.25 11.71 19.98
N ARG A 133 8.98 11.92 18.69
CA ARG A 133 8.44 13.17 18.17
C ARG A 133 6.93 13.23 18.35
N LYS A 134 6.45 14.39 18.77
CA LYS A 134 5.00 14.65 18.82
C LYS A 134 4.41 14.65 17.42
N MET A 135 3.13 14.24 17.31
CA MET A 135 2.43 14.14 16.04
C MET A 135 1.04 14.78 16.10
N VAL A 136 0.64 15.36 14.98
CA VAL A 136 -0.68 15.93 14.75
C VAL A 136 -1.35 15.20 13.58
N PHE A 137 -2.55 14.66 13.80
CA PHE A 137 -3.39 14.12 12.73
C PHE A 137 -4.30 15.24 12.20
N TYR A 138 -3.87 15.89 11.11
CA TYR A 138 -4.54 17.13 10.69
C TYR A 138 -5.97 16.92 10.20
N SER A 139 -6.23 15.95 9.30
CA SER A 139 -7.56 15.72 8.77
C SER A 139 -8.45 14.91 9.71
N LYS A 140 -9.77 15.20 9.69
CA LYS A 140 -10.76 14.45 10.48
C LYS A 140 -10.78 12.99 10.08
N GLU A 141 -10.74 12.69 8.77
CA GLU A 141 -10.74 11.32 8.24
C GLU A 141 -9.56 10.51 8.77
N LEU A 142 -8.39 11.15 8.92
CA LEU A 142 -7.21 10.50 9.49
C LEU A 142 -7.40 10.20 10.98
N ARG A 143 -7.96 11.13 11.75
CA ARG A 143 -8.27 10.89 13.17
C ARG A 143 -9.26 9.77 13.36
N ASP A 144 -10.34 9.74 12.56
CA ASP A 144 -11.33 8.66 12.58
C ASP A 144 -10.72 7.31 12.21
N LEU A 145 -9.78 7.29 11.24
CA LEU A 145 -9.04 6.09 10.86
C LEU A 145 -8.15 5.59 12.01
N VAL A 146 -7.35 6.48 12.59
CA VAL A 146 -6.46 6.14 13.73
C VAL A 146 -7.28 5.67 14.94
N GLY A 147 -8.44 6.25 15.19
CA GLY A 147 -9.39 5.77 16.20
C GLY A 147 -9.79 4.31 15.97
N ARG A 148 -10.16 3.96 14.72
CA ARG A 148 -10.50 2.56 14.36
C ARG A 148 -9.31 1.61 14.44
N LEU A 149 -8.09 2.07 14.14
CA LEU A 149 -6.88 1.24 14.30
C LEU A 149 -6.66 0.85 15.75
N LYS A 150 -6.91 1.77 16.70
CA LYS A 150 -6.87 1.46 18.14
C LYS A 150 -7.91 0.41 18.55
N GLU A 151 -9.12 0.46 17.98
CA GLU A 151 -10.18 -0.53 18.26
C GLU A 151 -9.80 -1.96 17.82
N ILE A 152 -8.93 -2.09 16.82
CA ILE A 152 -8.42 -3.39 16.35
C ILE A 152 -7.06 -3.78 16.96
N GLY A 153 -6.60 -3.03 17.97
CA GLY A 153 -5.43 -3.39 18.76
C GLY A 153 -4.12 -2.69 18.36
N TYR A 154 -4.15 -1.71 17.46
CA TYR A 154 -2.96 -0.92 17.16
C TYR A 154 -2.65 0.01 18.32
N GLU A 155 -1.49 -0.19 18.94
CA GLU A 155 -1.04 0.60 20.10
C GLU A 155 -0.25 1.84 19.65
N MET A 156 -0.52 2.96 20.30
CA MET A 156 0.17 4.23 20.06
C MET A 156 0.28 4.98 21.39
N ASP A 157 1.43 5.61 21.66
CA ASP A 157 1.63 6.44 22.84
C ASP A 157 0.77 7.72 22.77
N PRO A 158 -0.28 7.86 23.61
CA PRO A 158 -1.16 9.04 23.55
C PRO A 158 -0.44 10.33 23.92
N SER A 159 0.67 10.25 24.68
CA SER A 159 1.42 11.44 25.12
C SER A 159 2.16 12.14 23.96
N LEU A 160 2.34 11.43 22.84
CA LEU A 160 2.95 11.98 21.63
C LEU A 160 1.93 12.60 20.66
N VAL A 161 0.62 12.46 20.92
CA VAL A 161 -0.43 13.00 20.06
C VAL A 161 -0.86 14.38 20.55
N ILE A 162 -0.79 15.35 19.66
CA ILE A 162 -1.31 16.71 19.88
C ILE A 162 -2.69 16.80 19.21
N ASP A 163 -3.70 17.29 19.96
CA ASP A 163 -4.99 17.62 19.35
C ASP A 163 -4.80 18.76 18.34
N PRO A 164 -5.39 18.69 17.13
CA PRO A 164 -5.30 19.78 16.16
C PRO A 164 -5.79 21.15 16.69
N ALA A 165 -6.67 21.17 17.70
CA ALA A 165 -7.10 22.41 18.35
C ALA A 165 -6.01 23.05 19.21
N ASP A 166 -5.06 22.23 19.70
CA ASP A 166 -3.92 22.68 20.52
C ASP A 166 -2.66 22.92 19.67
N PHE A 167 -2.73 22.62 18.36
CA PHE A 167 -1.61 22.85 17.46
C PHE A 167 -1.41 24.33 17.17
N ASP A 168 -0.18 24.79 17.32
CA ASP A 168 0.24 26.16 17.03
C ASP A 168 1.38 26.16 16.01
N ASN A 169 1.33 27.09 15.04
CA ASN A 169 2.33 27.20 13.98
C ASN A 169 3.76 27.55 14.48
N SER A 170 3.89 28.00 15.72
CA SER A 170 5.21 28.26 16.36
C SER A 170 5.86 26.99 16.93
N MET A 171 5.11 25.88 17.04
CA MET A 171 5.63 24.62 17.57
C MET A 171 6.76 24.11 16.67
N LYS A 172 7.81 23.62 17.32
CA LYS A 172 8.94 22.94 16.68
C LYS A 172 8.97 21.49 17.13
N ASP A 173 9.77 20.67 16.46
CA ASP A 173 9.93 19.25 16.78
C ASP A 173 8.60 18.46 16.76
N VAL A 174 7.76 18.75 15.78
CA VAL A 174 6.45 18.10 15.59
C VAL A 174 6.32 17.54 14.17
N VAL A 175 5.64 16.40 14.05
CA VAL A 175 5.25 15.81 12.76
C VAL A 175 3.78 16.08 12.51
N VAL A 176 3.46 16.79 11.43
CA VAL A 176 2.08 17.04 11.00
C VAL A 176 1.73 16.08 9.87
N ILE A 177 0.83 15.15 10.14
CA ILE A 177 0.43 14.13 9.16
C ILE A 177 -0.83 14.64 8.44
N ILE A 178 -0.70 14.86 7.15
CA ILE A 178 -1.78 15.33 6.27
C ILE A 178 -2.19 14.20 5.36
N SER A 179 -3.44 13.79 5.43
CA SER A 179 -3.96 12.74 4.55
C SER A 179 -5.12 13.22 3.69
N GLY A 180 -5.31 12.54 2.58
CA GLY A 180 -6.38 12.80 1.62
C GLY A 180 -6.42 11.74 0.52
N GLN A 181 -7.17 11.95 -0.55
CA GLN A 181 -7.33 11.02 -1.64
C GLN A 181 -7.06 11.70 -2.99
N GLY A 182 -6.27 11.05 -3.86
CA GLY A 182 -6.02 11.50 -5.22
C GLY A 182 -5.69 13.00 -5.30
N LYS A 183 -6.38 13.72 -6.20
CA LYS A 183 -6.19 15.16 -6.41
C LYS A 183 -6.46 16.01 -5.16
N SER A 184 -7.41 15.61 -4.31
CA SER A 184 -7.78 16.40 -3.14
C SER A 184 -6.65 16.53 -2.13
N LEU A 185 -5.78 15.53 -2.01
CA LEU A 185 -4.60 15.58 -1.15
C LEU A 185 -3.68 16.74 -1.56
N PHE A 186 -3.22 16.75 -2.81
CA PHE A 186 -2.32 17.78 -3.31
C PHE A 186 -2.96 19.18 -3.35
N LYS A 187 -4.28 19.26 -3.64
CA LYS A 187 -5.02 20.50 -3.55
C LYS A 187 -5.06 21.06 -2.14
N THR A 188 -5.25 20.22 -1.11
CA THR A 188 -5.18 20.64 0.30
C THR A 188 -3.82 21.25 0.62
N ILE A 189 -2.73 20.64 0.15
CA ILE A 189 -1.38 21.15 0.38
C ILE A 189 -1.17 22.48 -0.35
N ASN A 190 -1.67 22.64 -1.59
CA ASN A 190 -1.65 23.90 -2.30
C ASN A 190 -2.37 25.02 -1.53
N ASN A 191 -3.55 24.72 -0.98
CA ASN A 191 -4.30 25.68 -0.17
C ASN A 191 -3.52 26.13 1.08
N ILE A 192 -2.81 25.19 1.73
CA ILE A 192 -1.92 25.52 2.86
C ILE A 192 -0.75 26.41 2.37
N ALA A 193 -0.11 26.04 1.25
CA ALA A 193 1.00 26.79 0.68
C ALA A 193 0.61 28.23 0.32
N ASN A 194 -0.62 28.42 -0.14
CA ASN A 194 -1.14 29.75 -0.52
C ASN A 194 -1.80 30.51 0.66
N ASN A 195 -1.67 30.01 1.90
CA ASN A 195 -2.27 30.58 3.11
C ASN A 195 -3.81 30.68 3.02
N GLU A 196 -4.45 29.78 2.31
CA GLU A 196 -5.91 29.70 2.20
C GLU A 196 -6.56 28.97 3.39
N LEU A 197 -5.75 28.35 4.24
CA LEU A 197 -6.16 27.68 5.47
C LEU A 197 -5.47 28.34 6.66
N GLU A 198 -6.26 28.96 7.55
CA GLU A 198 -5.74 29.71 8.70
C GLU A 198 -5.09 28.84 9.77
N SER A 199 -5.48 27.57 9.85
CA SER A 199 -5.05 26.64 10.90
C SER A 199 -3.63 26.11 10.73
N ILE A 200 -3.07 26.12 9.50
CA ILE A 200 -1.72 25.70 9.18
C ILE A 200 -1.10 26.66 8.18
N VAL A 201 0.12 27.09 8.44
CA VAL A 201 0.92 27.94 7.55
C VAL A 201 2.29 27.29 7.38
N PHE A 202 2.73 27.09 6.14
CA PHE A 202 4.09 26.64 5.86
C PHE A 202 5.10 27.79 6.00
N ASP A 203 6.26 27.46 6.58
CA ASP A 203 7.41 28.33 6.81
C ASP A 203 8.63 27.79 6.03
N GLN A 204 9.61 28.64 5.78
CA GLN A 204 10.88 28.28 5.12
C GLN A 204 11.69 27.22 5.91
N ASP A 205 11.48 27.11 7.21
CA ASP A 205 12.13 26.13 8.07
C ASP A 205 11.48 24.74 8.02
N ASP A 206 10.30 24.62 7.38
CA ASP A 206 9.55 23.38 7.35
C ASP A 206 10.13 22.36 6.37
N VAL A 207 9.96 21.09 6.72
CA VAL A 207 10.33 19.96 5.87
C VAL A 207 9.07 19.22 5.45
N ILE A 208 8.89 19.00 4.15
CA ILE A 208 7.73 18.33 3.60
C ILE A 208 8.15 17.00 3.00
N VAL A 209 7.63 15.90 3.53
CA VAL A 209 7.86 14.54 3.04
C VAL A 209 6.62 14.07 2.29
N VAL A 210 6.77 13.84 0.98
CA VAL A 210 5.70 13.28 0.16
C VAL A 210 5.80 11.75 0.19
N ALA A 211 4.99 11.13 1.03
CA ALA A 211 4.91 9.68 1.24
C ALA A 211 3.75 9.04 0.44
N SER A 212 3.31 9.68 -0.64
CA SER A 212 2.27 9.20 -1.53
C SER A 212 2.76 9.19 -2.98
N PRO A 213 2.53 8.10 -3.74
CA PRO A 213 2.93 8.07 -5.14
C PRO A 213 2.10 9.06 -5.97
N VAL A 214 2.74 9.70 -6.93
CA VAL A 214 2.05 10.46 -7.97
C VAL A 214 1.44 9.45 -8.94
N VAL A 215 0.12 9.24 -8.80
CA VAL A 215 -0.62 8.31 -9.67
C VAL A 215 -1.14 9.03 -10.92
N PRO A 216 -1.43 8.29 -12.03
CA PRO A 216 -1.98 8.90 -13.22
C PRO A 216 -3.20 9.78 -12.95
N GLY A 217 -3.17 11.00 -13.48
CA GLY A 217 -4.24 11.99 -13.37
C GLY A 217 -4.11 12.97 -12.20
N VAL A 218 -3.04 12.91 -11.38
CA VAL A 218 -2.76 13.89 -10.30
C VAL A 218 -1.48 14.69 -10.53
N GLU A 219 -0.81 14.50 -11.66
CA GLU A 219 0.50 15.07 -11.95
C GLU A 219 0.50 16.60 -11.93
N ASN A 220 -0.58 17.21 -12.43
CA ASN A 220 -0.68 18.68 -12.49
C ASN A 220 -0.85 19.27 -11.10
N GLU A 221 -1.69 18.67 -10.27
CA GLU A 221 -1.90 19.08 -8.87
C GLU A 221 -0.62 18.91 -8.05
N PHE A 222 0.08 17.80 -8.27
CA PHE A 222 1.38 17.55 -7.62
C PHE A 222 2.42 18.61 -8.03
N LYS A 223 2.59 18.89 -9.33
CA LYS A 223 3.53 19.90 -9.80
C LYS A 223 3.18 21.30 -9.31
N SER A 224 1.89 21.65 -9.26
CA SER A 224 1.46 22.92 -8.68
C SER A 224 1.86 23.03 -7.22
N MET A 225 1.59 21.97 -6.43
CA MET A 225 2.00 21.89 -5.03
C MET A 225 3.52 22.04 -4.88
N GLU A 226 4.29 21.29 -5.65
CA GLU A 226 5.76 21.35 -5.61
C GLU A 226 6.27 22.75 -5.88
N ASN A 227 5.77 23.42 -6.93
CA ASN A 227 6.13 24.80 -7.27
C ASN A 227 5.77 25.79 -6.15
N ASP A 228 4.60 25.67 -5.55
CA ASP A 228 4.16 26.57 -4.49
C ASP A 228 4.97 26.38 -3.21
N MET A 229 5.40 25.15 -2.93
CA MET A 229 6.32 24.85 -1.83
C MET A 229 7.71 25.44 -2.07
N TYR A 230 8.28 25.31 -3.25
CA TYR A 230 9.57 25.94 -3.60
C TYR A 230 9.55 27.46 -3.47
N LYS A 231 8.43 28.12 -3.75
CA LYS A 231 8.28 29.56 -3.52
C LYS A 231 8.32 29.96 -2.04
N LYS A 232 8.01 29.02 -1.15
CA LYS A 232 8.10 29.19 0.32
C LYS A 232 9.50 28.91 0.87
N GLU A 233 10.43 28.50 0.00
CA GLU A 233 11.80 28.13 0.36
C GLU A 233 11.91 26.95 1.36
N GLY A 234 10.81 26.21 1.55
CA GLY A 234 10.78 24.99 2.36
C GLY A 234 11.48 23.82 1.69
N GLU A 235 11.98 22.89 2.49
CA GLU A 235 12.61 21.66 1.98
C GLU A 235 11.55 20.62 1.61
N ILE A 236 11.59 20.07 0.36
CA ILE A 236 10.68 19.04 -0.12
C ILE A 236 11.45 17.76 -0.39
N ILE A 237 11.00 16.68 0.23
CA ILE A 237 11.53 15.33 0.06
C ILE A 237 10.43 14.45 -0.54
N VAL A 238 10.55 14.13 -1.82
CA VAL A 238 9.62 13.23 -2.51
C VAL A 238 10.18 11.82 -2.47
N LEU A 239 9.47 10.90 -1.84
CA LEU A 239 9.88 9.50 -1.78
C LEU A 239 9.70 8.82 -3.14
N ASP A 240 10.62 7.93 -3.50
CA ASP A 240 10.60 7.23 -4.78
C ASP A 240 9.33 6.38 -4.92
N LYS A 241 8.72 6.41 -6.12
CA LYS A 241 7.48 5.68 -6.42
C LYS A 241 7.62 4.15 -6.24
N ASN A 242 8.82 3.60 -6.42
CA ASN A 242 9.06 2.17 -6.24
C ASN A 242 9.06 1.81 -4.75
N VAL A 243 9.62 2.68 -3.89
CA VAL A 243 9.53 2.55 -2.42
C VAL A 243 8.08 2.65 -1.96
N LEU A 244 7.30 3.55 -2.55
CA LEU A 244 5.90 3.74 -2.18
C LEU A 244 4.94 2.64 -2.69
N SER A 245 5.41 1.75 -3.55
CA SER A 245 4.56 0.73 -4.15
C SER A 245 4.23 -0.41 -3.17
N MET A 246 2.96 -0.79 -3.14
CA MET A 246 2.43 -1.95 -2.41
C MET A 246 1.92 -3.04 -3.39
N HIS A 247 2.54 -3.15 -4.55
CA HIS A 247 2.21 -4.15 -5.58
C HIS A 247 3.41 -5.07 -5.83
N PRO A 248 3.20 -6.35 -6.18
CA PRO A 248 4.26 -7.33 -6.34
C PRO A 248 5.20 -6.98 -7.49
N SER A 249 6.48 -7.12 -7.28
CA SER A 249 7.51 -7.08 -8.31
C SER A 249 7.67 -8.46 -8.99
N LYS A 250 8.53 -8.56 -9.98
CA LYS A 250 8.68 -9.78 -10.82
C LYS A 250 8.90 -11.05 -10.00
N GLU A 251 9.77 -11.01 -8.99
CA GLU A 251 10.07 -12.20 -8.20
C GLU A 251 8.92 -12.56 -7.23
N ASP A 252 8.17 -11.57 -6.72
CA ASP A 252 6.97 -11.84 -5.92
C ASP A 252 5.88 -12.51 -6.78
N LEU A 253 5.70 -12.06 -8.03
CA LEU A 253 4.78 -12.69 -8.98
C LEU A 253 5.16 -14.15 -9.27
N LYS A 254 6.46 -14.42 -9.48
CA LYS A 254 6.97 -15.79 -9.67
C LYS A 254 6.73 -16.67 -8.45
N MET A 255 6.92 -16.14 -7.24
CA MET A 255 6.72 -16.92 -6.01
C MET A 255 5.25 -17.35 -5.87
N MET A 256 4.30 -16.48 -6.11
CA MET A 256 2.87 -16.81 -6.08
C MET A 256 2.54 -17.91 -7.12
N ILE A 257 3.07 -17.82 -8.35
CA ILE A 257 2.92 -18.85 -9.38
C ILE A 257 3.54 -20.17 -8.90
N PHE A 258 4.75 -20.11 -8.33
CA PHE A 258 5.48 -21.29 -7.83
C PHE A 258 4.74 -22.00 -6.70
N LEU A 259 4.17 -21.26 -5.75
CA LEU A 259 3.43 -21.83 -4.62
C LEU A 259 2.10 -22.43 -5.05
N THR A 260 1.38 -21.78 -5.96
CA THR A 260 0.04 -22.22 -6.38
C THR A 260 0.07 -23.25 -7.50
N LYS A 261 1.13 -23.33 -8.32
CA LYS A 261 1.29 -24.30 -9.43
C LYS A 261 0.04 -24.42 -10.31
N PRO A 262 -0.51 -23.30 -10.83
CA PRO A 262 -1.81 -23.33 -11.49
C PRO A 262 -1.76 -24.08 -12.83
N LYS A 263 -2.87 -24.77 -13.19
CA LYS A 263 -3.00 -25.38 -14.51
C LYS A 263 -3.14 -24.33 -15.63
N TYR A 264 -3.87 -23.22 -15.32
CA TYR A 264 -4.02 -22.06 -16.19
C TYR A 264 -3.69 -20.78 -15.44
N TYR A 265 -3.11 -19.83 -16.15
CA TYR A 265 -2.71 -18.55 -15.60
C TYR A 265 -3.41 -17.38 -16.29
N ILE A 266 -4.02 -16.46 -15.51
CA ILE A 266 -4.72 -15.30 -16.03
C ILE A 266 -4.17 -14.06 -15.31
N PRO A 267 -3.30 -13.25 -15.95
CA PRO A 267 -2.90 -11.96 -15.44
C PRO A 267 -4.10 -11.00 -15.46
N ILE A 268 -4.31 -10.29 -14.37
CA ILE A 268 -5.40 -9.33 -14.18
C ILE A 268 -4.90 -8.02 -13.56
N LYS A 269 -5.76 -7.02 -13.44
CA LYS A 269 -5.47 -5.74 -12.75
C LYS A 269 -4.22 -5.03 -13.25
N GLY A 270 -4.28 -4.57 -14.47
CA GLY A 270 -3.24 -3.78 -15.12
C GLY A 270 -3.69 -3.35 -16.50
N GLU A 271 -2.98 -2.38 -17.07
CA GLU A 271 -3.09 -2.09 -18.50
C GLU A 271 -2.61 -3.31 -19.30
N TYR A 272 -3.09 -3.46 -20.53
CA TYR A 272 -2.74 -4.61 -21.39
C TYR A 272 -1.23 -4.89 -21.45
N ARG A 273 -0.40 -3.84 -21.50
CA ARG A 273 1.06 -3.93 -21.46
C ARG A 273 1.54 -4.68 -20.21
N LEU A 274 0.99 -4.38 -19.04
CA LEU A 274 1.36 -5.04 -17.77
C LEU A 274 0.84 -6.48 -17.72
N LEU A 275 -0.37 -6.73 -18.24
CA LEU A 275 -0.89 -8.10 -18.36
C LEU A 275 0.01 -8.94 -19.25
N HIS A 276 0.48 -8.38 -20.38
CA HIS A 276 1.41 -9.04 -21.28
C HIS A 276 2.77 -9.31 -20.61
N MET A 277 3.33 -8.32 -19.90
CA MET A 277 4.59 -8.52 -19.18
C MET A 277 4.45 -9.60 -18.10
N ASN A 278 3.35 -9.63 -17.37
CA ASN A 278 3.07 -10.66 -16.37
C ASN A 278 2.88 -12.05 -17.01
N SER A 279 2.26 -12.12 -18.20
CA SER A 279 2.18 -13.39 -18.94
C SER A 279 3.56 -13.92 -19.33
N GLN A 280 4.49 -13.05 -19.73
CA GLN A 280 5.87 -13.42 -20.06
C GLN A 280 6.63 -13.97 -18.84
N ILE A 281 6.36 -13.48 -17.64
CA ILE A 281 6.91 -14.03 -16.40
C ILE A 281 6.54 -15.52 -16.26
N ALA A 282 5.28 -15.88 -16.51
CA ALA A 282 4.86 -17.29 -16.47
C ALA A 282 5.53 -18.13 -17.57
N VAL A 283 5.71 -17.58 -18.78
CA VAL A 283 6.46 -18.26 -19.87
C VAL A 283 7.92 -18.50 -19.47
N GLU A 284 8.58 -17.50 -18.86
CA GLU A 284 9.96 -17.64 -18.36
C GLU A 284 10.08 -18.73 -17.28
N MET A 285 9.01 -18.98 -16.51
CA MET A 285 8.94 -20.08 -15.54
C MET A 285 8.66 -21.45 -16.18
N GLY A 286 8.50 -21.52 -17.49
CA GLY A 286 8.28 -22.76 -18.23
C GLY A 286 6.81 -23.14 -18.46
N TYR A 287 5.88 -22.23 -18.22
CA TYR A 287 4.47 -22.46 -18.55
C TYR A 287 4.24 -22.43 -20.06
N ASP A 288 3.44 -23.38 -20.54
CA ASP A 288 3.01 -23.42 -21.94
C ASP A 288 2.16 -22.17 -22.25
N PRO A 289 2.51 -21.38 -23.28
CA PRO A 289 1.73 -20.21 -23.69
C PRO A 289 0.23 -20.46 -23.90
N SER A 290 -0.15 -21.68 -24.32
CA SER A 290 -1.56 -22.07 -24.48
C SER A 290 -2.36 -22.13 -23.17
N ARG A 291 -1.66 -22.16 -22.04
CA ARG A 291 -2.27 -22.15 -20.69
C ARG A 291 -2.26 -20.77 -20.04
N ILE A 292 -1.75 -19.76 -20.73
CA ILE A 292 -1.72 -18.38 -20.26
C ILE A 292 -2.74 -17.58 -21.04
N ILE A 293 -3.73 -17.01 -20.36
CA ILE A 293 -4.90 -16.41 -21.00
C ILE A 293 -4.97 -14.94 -20.59
N ILE A 294 -4.82 -14.02 -21.52
CA ILE A 294 -5.05 -12.59 -21.31
C ILE A 294 -6.48 -12.29 -21.79
N LEU A 295 -7.30 -11.71 -20.92
CA LEU A 295 -8.69 -11.38 -21.20
C LEU A 295 -8.88 -9.86 -21.18
N ASP A 296 -9.62 -9.37 -22.18
CA ASP A 296 -10.19 -8.02 -22.13
C ASP A 296 -11.47 -8.00 -21.29
N ASN A 297 -11.87 -6.81 -20.87
CA ASN A 297 -13.11 -6.64 -20.11
C ASN A 297 -14.31 -7.15 -20.91
N GLY A 298 -15.10 -8.02 -20.31
CA GLY A 298 -16.27 -8.64 -20.92
C GLY A 298 -16.00 -9.98 -21.62
N GLN A 299 -14.74 -10.38 -21.79
CA GLN A 299 -14.42 -11.72 -22.28
C GLN A 299 -14.61 -12.79 -21.21
N VAL A 300 -14.89 -14.00 -21.63
CA VAL A 300 -15.16 -15.17 -20.77
C VAL A 300 -14.24 -16.32 -21.18
N ALA A 301 -13.56 -16.91 -20.20
CA ALA A 301 -12.84 -18.16 -20.37
C ALA A 301 -13.67 -19.31 -19.78
N THR A 302 -13.83 -20.39 -20.55
CA THR A 302 -14.50 -21.62 -20.10
C THR A 302 -13.49 -22.75 -20.04
N PHE A 303 -13.49 -23.50 -18.95
CA PHE A 303 -12.61 -24.65 -18.72
C PHE A 303 -13.46 -25.92 -18.70
N GLU A 304 -13.16 -26.85 -19.61
CA GLU A 304 -13.83 -28.14 -19.74
C GLU A 304 -12.96 -29.29 -19.18
#